data_d13e097e97b27907ffff6395f19de3d8
#
_entry.id   d13e097e97b27907ffff6395f19de3d8
#
_cell.length_a   1.000
_cell.length_b   1.000
_cell.length_c   1.000
_cell.angle_alpha   90.00
_cell.angle_beta   90.00
_cell.angle_gamma   90.00
#
_symmetry.space_group_name_H-M   'P 1'
#
loop_
_entity.id
_entity.type
_entity.pdbx_description
1 polymer ?
#
loop_
_entity_poly.entity_id
_entity_poly.type
_entity_poly.pdbx_seq_one_letter_code
_entity_poly.pdbx_strand_id
1 'polypeptide(L)'
;MKILQTLASAAALVMSMVACSHEVESPTPITPEATIHEACFSLPIDLSRTTIDPDGRSTRWAEGDNIAVWAKRSTGEYALSGSMFMLRFFSTEWDKAYFVGNIPVMSEEEYTYYISSPKPTTTEGTMATYTVGAEQSGEYDGKYDIMIAEPTVNGSITTGKRLDLNTIMRHQMHAIKITVPEGRNLFGQRFYTLEITFPQDVVGDITLDVTDPEAEPTYSNTSNVITVKNDKGFDAGDDIWVFVLPGTVSGDVSYKVRGERRSSEVATYAFSRTMQAGHVTPIRMAIPVIFPMYTAVNFSISQNNLGEDFNYFDIYDTNGTHMGRFERNAANKYIVDYEGEFDANQYDDTTWRVVFDSEHAIVETIVNLGDLTSYTEHSRSMTVPYLMAQDFSSVSDYTDEATTGTKSLSISGWTASRTNCKSGVIQLATFYALIGRYQGRLDSAPINTLKKSAKIKVTFDANNNINKKVAVPLQFGWGTDTNAIEAGTAIENLVKTETLSKGESKNLTYTISNFAAGGRLAWQTNVTSGYWATYNYLGIDNIKVQIAQ
;
A
#
# COMPACT_ATOMS: atom_id res chain seq x y z
N MET A 1 9.92 18.03 17.22
CA MET A 1 10.45 18.27 18.57
C MET A 1 10.12 17.05 19.44
N LYS A 2 11.14 16.22 19.69
CA LYS A 2 11.35 15.25 20.80
C LYS A 2 10.13 14.41 21.24
N ILE A 3 10.19 13.06 21.28
CA ILE A 3 10.99 12.35 22.30
C ILE A 3 11.33 10.94 21.79
N LEU A 4 12.61 10.63 21.67
CA LEU A 4 13.17 9.29 21.81
C LEU A 4 13.11 8.95 23.32
N GLN A 5 12.55 7.80 23.66
CA GLN A 5 12.81 7.19 24.97
C GLN A 5 13.39 5.80 24.81
N THR A 6 14.67 5.74 25.14
CA THR A 6 15.51 4.60 25.36
C THR A 6 15.01 3.77 26.54
N LEU A 7 14.75 2.49 26.34
CA LEU A 7 14.58 1.52 27.43
C LEU A 7 15.95 0.95 27.79
N ALA A 8 16.49 1.41 28.90
CA ALA A 8 17.64 0.80 29.54
C ALA A 8 17.15 -0.26 30.53
N SER A 9 17.49 -1.51 30.28
CA SER A 9 17.26 -2.61 31.22
C SER A 9 18.25 -2.54 32.36
N ALA A 10 17.78 -2.26 33.58
CA ALA A 10 18.56 -2.35 34.80
C ALA A 10 18.57 -3.81 35.30
N ALA A 11 19.72 -4.47 35.25
CA ALA A 11 19.96 -5.71 35.94
C ALA A 11 20.20 -5.40 37.42
N ALA A 12 19.29 -5.82 38.28
CA ALA A 12 19.46 -5.73 39.72
C ALA A 12 20.36 -6.88 40.20
N LEU A 13 21.53 -6.53 40.66
CA LEU A 13 22.48 -7.42 41.35
C LEU A 13 22.05 -7.57 42.80
N VAL A 14 21.51 -8.72 43.17
CA VAL A 14 21.23 -9.08 44.56
C VAL A 14 22.47 -9.81 45.09
N MET A 15 23.30 -9.11 45.89
CA MET A 15 24.28 -9.76 46.73
C MET A 15 23.60 -10.27 48.01
N SER A 16 23.51 -11.57 48.16
CA SER A 16 23.26 -12.22 49.43
C SER A 16 24.58 -12.79 49.96
N MET A 17 25.09 -12.19 51.01
CA MET A 17 26.17 -12.80 51.80
C MET A 17 25.57 -13.94 52.65
N VAL A 18 26.06 -15.15 52.46
CA VAL A 18 25.86 -16.25 53.41
C VAL A 18 27.24 -16.75 53.82
N ALA A 19 27.37 -16.85 55.12
CA ALA A 19 28.57 -17.18 55.84
C ALA A 19 29.07 -18.61 55.60
N CYS A 20 30.38 -18.78 55.74
CA CYS A 20 31.14 -20.00 55.64
C CYS A 20 30.64 -21.16 56.48
N SER A 21 30.46 -22.31 55.83
CA SER A 21 30.75 -23.61 56.47
C SER A 21 31.67 -24.38 55.51
N HIS A 22 32.84 -24.76 56.03
CA HIS A 22 33.79 -25.58 55.32
C HIS A 22 33.26 -27.02 55.24
N GLU A 23 32.76 -27.40 54.08
CA GLU A 23 32.77 -28.78 53.63
C GLU A 23 33.72 -28.88 52.42
N VAL A 24 34.70 -29.74 52.54
CA VAL A 24 35.62 -30.07 51.46
C VAL A 24 34.84 -30.96 50.49
N GLU A 25 34.22 -30.32 49.50
CA GLU A 25 33.71 -31.06 48.34
C GLU A 25 34.87 -31.57 47.52
N SER A 26 34.87 -32.88 47.28
CA SER A 26 35.77 -33.53 46.33
C SER A 26 35.63 -32.82 44.96
N PRO A 27 36.70 -32.56 44.22
CA PRO A 27 36.62 -31.89 42.93
C PRO A 27 35.76 -32.73 42.02
N THR A 28 34.63 -32.16 41.60
CA THR A 28 33.81 -32.69 40.48
C THR A 28 34.72 -32.86 39.29
N PRO A 29 34.74 -34.02 38.62
CA PRO A 29 35.57 -34.21 37.46
C PRO A 29 35.18 -33.15 36.43
N ILE A 30 36.08 -32.23 36.12
CA ILE A 30 35.95 -31.31 35.00
C ILE A 30 35.93 -32.21 33.78
N THR A 31 34.72 -32.38 33.19
CA THR A 31 34.60 -32.99 31.85
C THR A 31 35.44 -32.10 30.94
N PRO A 32 36.47 -32.61 30.27
CA PRO A 32 37.26 -31.78 29.37
C PRO A 32 36.32 -31.19 28.33
N GLU A 33 36.32 -29.87 28.18
CA GLU A 33 35.64 -29.20 27.08
C GLU A 33 36.14 -29.86 25.82
N ALA A 34 35.21 -30.45 25.02
CA ALA A 34 35.55 -31.10 23.79
C ALA A 34 36.26 -30.11 22.89
N THR A 35 37.53 -30.35 22.61
CA THR A 35 38.32 -29.49 21.73
C THR A 35 37.69 -29.52 20.35
N ILE A 36 37.14 -28.38 19.91
CA ILE A 36 36.51 -28.21 18.59
C ILE A 36 37.54 -27.61 17.65
N HIS A 37 37.61 -28.09 16.43
CA HIS A 37 38.44 -27.52 15.38
C HIS A 37 37.72 -27.43 14.03
N GLU A 38 38.22 -26.54 13.19
CA GLU A 38 37.71 -26.37 11.83
C GLU A 38 38.13 -27.54 10.93
N ALA A 39 37.18 -28.04 10.13
CA ALA A 39 37.40 -29.08 9.16
C ALA A 39 36.77 -28.68 7.80
N CYS A 40 37.33 -29.27 6.72
CA CYS A 40 36.90 -28.94 5.36
C CYS A 40 36.61 -30.23 4.57
N PHE A 41 35.40 -30.34 4.03
CA PHE A 41 35.06 -31.37 3.04
C PHE A 41 34.98 -30.75 1.65
N SER A 42 35.43 -31.49 0.63
CA SER A 42 35.18 -31.11 -0.78
C SER A 42 34.32 -32.12 -1.49
N LEU A 43 33.42 -31.62 -2.30
CA LEU A 43 32.55 -32.40 -3.17
C LEU A 43 32.74 -31.99 -4.63
N PRO A 44 32.59 -32.90 -5.60
CA PRO A 44 32.57 -32.57 -7.02
C PRO A 44 31.43 -31.61 -7.36
N ILE A 45 31.68 -30.66 -8.26
CA ILE A 45 30.67 -29.70 -8.72
C ILE A 45 29.67 -30.37 -9.70
N ASP A 46 30.16 -31.24 -10.56
CA ASP A 46 29.37 -31.81 -11.67
C ASP A 46 28.25 -32.79 -11.25
N LEU A 47 28.16 -33.13 -9.98
CA LEU A 47 27.29 -34.17 -9.47
C LEU A 47 26.26 -33.73 -8.44
N SER A 48 26.24 -32.44 -8.06
CA SER A 48 25.32 -31.94 -7.04
C SER A 48 25.14 -30.44 -7.17
N ARG A 49 23.90 -29.92 -7.19
CA ARG A 49 23.61 -28.57 -7.70
C ARG A 49 22.35 -27.97 -7.09
N THR A 50 22.42 -26.70 -6.67
CA THR A 50 21.32 -25.98 -5.99
C THR A 50 20.84 -24.72 -6.72
N THR A 51 21.54 -24.29 -7.78
CA THR A 51 21.10 -23.23 -8.69
C THR A 51 21.04 -23.77 -10.13
N ILE A 52 20.07 -23.30 -10.90
CA ILE A 52 19.98 -23.63 -12.31
C ILE A 52 20.86 -22.70 -13.12
N ASP A 53 21.68 -23.28 -13.99
CA ASP A 53 22.46 -22.53 -14.97
C ASP A 53 21.54 -21.88 -16.04
N PRO A 54 22.02 -20.84 -16.74
CA PRO A 54 21.25 -20.17 -17.78
C PRO A 54 20.74 -21.08 -18.91
N ASP A 55 21.32 -22.30 -19.06
CA ASP A 55 20.83 -23.30 -20.00
C ASP A 55 19.53 -23.98 -19.55
N GLY A 56 19.11 -23.78 -18.29
CA GLY A 56 17.90 -24.34 -17.69
C GLY A 56 17.94 -25.86 -17.48
N ARG A 57 19.12 -26.50 -17.58
CA ARG A 57 19.32 -27.95 -17.49
C ARG A 57 20.32 -28.39 -16.45
N SER A 58 21.23 -27.50 -16.11
CA SER A 58 22.29 -27.74 -15.16
C SER A 58 22.07 -26.95 -13.88
N THR A 59 22.38 -27.53 -12.75
CA THR A 59 22.35 -26.85 -11.46
C THR A 59 23.78 -26.78 -10.89
N ARG A 60 24.09 -25.88 -9.97
CA ARG A 60 25.41 -25.74 -9.35
C ARG A 60 25.29 -25.25 -7.91
N TRP A 61 26.31 -25.51 -7.10
CA TRP A 61 26.43 -24.95 -5.77
C TRP A 61 26.44 -23.43 -5.80
N ALA A 62 25.76 -22.81 -4.84
CA ALA A 62 25.68 -21.35 -4.68
C ALA A 62 26.12 -20.91 -3.27
N GLU A 63 26.44 -19.64 -3.13
CA GLU A 63 26.71 -19.05 -1.82
C GLU A 63 25.52 -19.25 -0.87
N GLY A 64 25.82 -19.72 0.35
CA GLY A 64 24.80 -20.07 1.34
C GLY A 64 24.45 -21.55 1.39
N ASP A 65 24.84 -22.32 0.40
CA ASP A 65 24.63 -23.77 0.42
C ASP A 65 25.38 -24.43 1.57
N ASN A 66 24.83 -25.54 2.03
CA ASN A 66 25.38 -26.28 3.15
C ASN A 66 25.15 -27.79 2.97
N ILE A 67 25.96 -28.55 3.69
CA ILE A 67 25.81 -30.00 3.80
C ILE A 67 25.73 -30.40 5.27
N ALA A 68 25.07 -31.50 5.56
CA ALA A 68 25.16 -32.20 6.83
C ALA A 68 25.94 -33.50 6.63
N VAL A 69 26.84 -33.80 7.58
CA VAL A 69 27.78 -34.93 7.50
C VAL A 69 27.60 -35.85 8.69
N TRP A 70 27.51 -37.13 8.43
CA TRP A 70 27.65 -38.21 9.40
C TRP A 70 28.97 -38.97 9.12
N ALA A 71 29.70 -39.33 10.17
CA ALA A 71 30.91 -40.11 10.07
C ALA A 71 30.81 -41.33 10.99
N LYS A 72 30.72 -42.52 10.42
CA LYS A 72 30.56 -43.78 11.15
C LYS A 72 31.88 -44.53 11.21
N ARG A 73 32.28 -44.95 12.39
CA ARG A 73 33.44 -45.81 12.65
C ARG A 73 33.20 -47.26 12.22
N SER A 74 34.26 -48.00 12.02
CA SER A 74 34.17 -49.45 11.77
C SER A 74 33.51 -50.21 12.94
N THR A 75 33.55 -49.65 14.16
CA THR A 75 32.83 -50.18 15.34
C THR A 75 31.32 -49.99 15.30
N GLY A 76 30.80 -49.16 14.36
CA GLY A 76 29.36 -48.85 14.22
C GLY A 76 28.95 -47.54 14.89
N GLU A 77 29.83 -46.91 15.72
CA GLU A 77 29.56 -45.63 16.38
C GLU A 77 29.70 -44.46 15.42
N TYR A 78 28.91 -43.41 15.62
CA TYR A 78 29.01 -42.16 14.85
C TYR A 78 29.90 -41.14 15.58
N ALA A 79 30.99 -40.72 14.92
CA ALA A 79 31.85 -39.64 15.35
C ALA A 79 31.22 -38.26 14.98
N LEU A 80 30.50 -38.20 13.88
CA LEU A 80 29.66 -37.06 13.47
C LEU A 80 28.25 -37.55 13.21
N SER A 81 27.25 -36.75 13.57
CA SER A 81 25.85 -37.05 13.35
C SER A 81 25.09 -35.80 12.89
N GLY A 82 24.98 -35.59 11.57
CA GLY A 82 24.32 -34.43 10.98
C GLY A 82 25.03 -33.10 11.21
N SER A 83 26.36 -33.13 11.34
CA SER A 83 27.18 -31.93 11.54
C SER A 83 27.17 -31.03 10.32
N MET A 84 26.85 -29.72 10.49
CA MET A 84 26.70 -28.77 9.41
C MET A 84 28.03 -28.20 8.93
N PHE A 85 28.16 -28.13 7.62
CA PHE A 85 29.26 -27.50 6.91
C PHE A 85 28.71 -26.54 5.86
N MET A 86 29.24 -25.33 5.82
CA MET A 86 28.83 -24.28 4.90
C MET A 86 29.77 -24.23 3.69
N LEU A 87 29.25 -24.00 2.52
CA LEU A 87 30.03 -23.70 1.34
C LEU A 87 30.86 -22.43 1.57
N ARG A 88 32.17 -22.49 1.31
CA ARG A 88 33.08 -21.36 1.50
C ARG A 88 33.76 -20.88 0.24
N PHE A 89 34.18 -21.81 -0.63
CA PHE A 89 34.87 -21.48 -1.88
C PHE A 89 34.81 -22.64 -2.86
N PHE A 90 35.14 -22.37 -4.10
CA PHE A 90 35.33 -23.34 -5.15
C PHE A 90 36.80 -23.52 -5.47
N SER A 91 37.16 -24.66 -6.06
CA SER A 91 38.49 -24.84 -6.63
C SER A 91 38.75 -23.83 -7.75
N THR A 92 40.02 -23.56 -8.03
CA THR A 92 40.43 -22.68 -9.15
C THR A 92 39.98 -23.24 -10.51
N GLU A 93 39.85 -24.54 -10.61
CA GLU A 93 39.39 -25.27 -11.81
C GLU A 93 37.87 -25.41 -11.88
N TRP A 94 37.18 -24.97 -10.83
CA TRP A 94 35.72 -25.08 -10.71
C TRP A 94 35.18 -26.52 -10.78
N ASP A 95 35.99 -27.49 -10.35
CA ASP A 95 35.62 -28.89 -10.30
C ASP A 95 35.20 -29.37 -8.90
N LYS A 96 35.50 -28.59 -7.85
CA LYS A 96 35.17 -28.90 -6.46
C LYS A 96 34.60 -27.72 -5.69
N ALA A 97 33.59 -28.02 -4.88
CA ALA A 97 33.02 -27.14 -3.86
C ALA A 97 33.56 -27.52 -2.47
N TYR A 98 33.96 -26.52 -1.68
CA TYR A 98 34.55 -26.70 -0.35
C TYR A 98 33.64 -26.24 0.75
N PHE A 99 33.29 -27.18 1.63
CA PHE A 99 32.40 -26.95 2.77
C PHE A 99 33.20 -26.99 4.05
N VAL A 100 33.06 -25.96 4.88
CA VAL A 100 33.80 -25.77 6.12
C VAL A 100 32.84 -25.75 7.30
N GLY A 101 33.22 -26.46 8.35
CA GLY A 101 32.45 -26.55 9.61
C GLY A 101 33.32 -26.93 10.78
N ASN A 102 32.74 -26.88 11.97
CA ASN A 102 33.43 -27.22 13.21
C ASN A 102 33.06 -28.65 13.64
N ILE A 103 34.07 -29.44 13.98
CA ILE A 103 33.90 -30.82 14.44
C ILE A 103 34.71 -31.09 15.74
N PRO A 104 34.31 -32.07 16.54
CA PRO A 104 35.18 -32.59 17.62
C PRO A 104 36.42 -33.26 17.06
N VAL A 105 37.45 -33.42 17.90
CA VAL A 105 38.65 -34.18 17.52
C VAL A 105 38.26 -35.62 17.18
N MET A 106 38.60 -36.05 15.98
CA MET A 106 38.36 -37.40 15.49
C MET A 106 39.64 -38.24 15.55
N SER A 107 39.48 -39.54 15.77
CA SER A 107 40.62 -40.49 15.74
C SER A 107 41.13 -40.69 14.30
N GLU A 108 42.40 -41.06 14.16
CA GLU A 108 43.00 -41.37 12.87
C GLU A 108 42.61 -42.81 12.45
N GLU A 109 41.41 -43.02 11.94
CA GLU A 109 40.89 -44.27 11.41
C GLU A 109 40.08 -44.02 10.15
N GLU A 110 39.69 -45.07 9.43
CA GLU A 110 38.75 -44.94 8.32
C GLU A 110 37.34 -44.79 8.83
N TYR A 111 36.61 -43.86 8.20
CA TYR A 111 35.21 -43.60 8.46
C TYR A 111 34.38 -43.83 7.18
N THR A 112 33.16 -44.30 7.33
CA THR A 112 32.14 -44.20 6.29
C THR A 112 31.42 -42.89 6.47
N TYR A 113 31.46 -42.04 5.42
CA TYR A 113 30.78 -40.74 5.42
C TYR A 113 29.46 -40.85 4.71
N TYR A 114 28.44 -40.25 5.30
CA TYR A 114 27.13 -40.03 4.73
C TYR A 114 26.89 -38.54 4.71
N ILE A 115 26.32 -38.03 3.60
CA ILE A 115 26.19 -36.58 3.39
C ILE A 115 24.80 -36.32 2.85
N SER A 116 24.18 -35.26 3.36
CA SER A 116 22.98 -34.71 2.76
C SER A 116 23.13 -33.21 2.51
N SER A 117 22.37 -32.69 1.60
CA SER A 117 22.21 -31.26 1.31
C SER A 117 20.74 -30.99 0.99
N PRO A 118 20.19 -29.85 1.46
CA PRO A 118 20.71 -29.00 2.53
C PRO A 118 20.74 -29.73 3.88
N LYS A 119 21.19 -29.03 4.94
CA LYS A 119 21.07 -29.55 6.31
C LYS A 119 19.58 -29.87 6.63
N PRO A 120 19.26 -31.03 7.17
CA PRO A 120 17.90 -31.37 7.56
C PRO A 120 17.33 -30.46 8.66
N THR A 121 16.02 -30.36 8.70
CA THR A 121 15.28 -29.64 9.77
C THR A 121 15.48 -30.33 11.11
N THR A 122 15.38 -31.64 11.12
CA THR A 122 15.63 -32.49 12.30
C THR A 122 16.36 -33.76 11.91
N THR A 123 17.09 -34.37 12.88
CA THR A 123 17.77 -35.64 12.71
C THR A 123 17.49 -36.55 13.90
N GLU A 124 17.23 -37.83 13.62
CA GLU A 124 17.16 -38.88 14.63
C GLU A 124 18.03 -40.08 14.16
N GLY A 125 19.26 -40.12 14.72
CA GLY A 125 20.26 -41.08 14.23
C GLY A 125 20.65 -40.80 12.78
N THR A 126 20.34 -41.71 11.87
CA THR A 126 20.56 -41.56 10.43
C THR A 126 19.32 -41.07 9.68
N MET A 127 18.18 -40.98 10.36
CA MET A 127 16.96 -40.46 9.76
C MET A 127 17.01 -38.93 9.75
N ALA A 128 16.93 -38.36 8.56
CA ALA A 128 16.99 -36.92 8.32
C ALA A 128 15.65 -36.44 7.78
N THR A 129 15.03 -35.47 8.47
CA THR A 129 13.74 -34.90 8.07
C THR A 129 13.93 -33.51 7.46
N TYR A 130 13.28 -33.26 6.35
CA TYR A 130 13.26 -31.99 5.62
C TYR A 130 11.83 -31.54 5.43
N THR A 131 11.60 -30.25 5.43
CA THR A 131 10.28 -29.68 5.19
C THR A 131 10.21 -29.05 3.81
N VAL A 132 9.31 -29.54 2.97
CA VAL A 132 8.94 -28.95 1.69
C VAL A 132 7.66 -28.16 1.90
N GLY A 133 7.79 -26.84 2.01
CA GLY A 133 6.67 -25.98 2.37
C GLY A 133 5.61 -25.86 1.28
N ALA A 134 4.37 -25.71 1.70
CA ALA A 134 3.26 -25.42 0.80
C ALA A 134 3.36 -24.00 0.18
N GLU A 135 4.07 -23.07 0.84
CA GLU A 135 4.38 -21.76 0.28
C GLU A 135 5.79 -21.75 -0.30
N GLN A 136 5.91 -21.43 -1.60
CA GLN A 136 7.17 -21.41 -2.34
C GLN A 136 7.30 -20.11 -3.14
N SER A 137 8.53 -19.68 -3.44
CA SER A 137 8.79 -18.41 -4.14
C SER A 137 8.56 -18.46 -5.65
N GLY A 138 8.51 -19.65 -6.22
CA GLY A 138 8.49 -19.85 -7.68
C GLY A 138 9.86 -19.68 -8.35
N GLU A 139 10.89 -19.32 -7.60
CA GLU A 139 12.28 -19.38 -8.04
C GLU A 139 12.84 -20.78 -7.72
N TYR A 140 13.88 -21.19 -8.45
CA TYR A 140 14.57 -22.43 -8.08
C TYR A 140 15.28 -22.21 -6.75
N ASP A 141 14.84 -22.89 -5.70
CA ASP A 141 15.33 -22.69 -4.34
C ASP A 141 16.04 -23.97 -3.86
N GLY A 142 17.37 -23.91 -3.73
CA GLY A 142 18.20 -25.02 -3.30
C GLY A 142 17.85 -25.62 -1.93
N LYS A 143 17.11 -24.89 -1.09
CA LYS A 143 16.64 -25.45 0.19
C LYS A 143 15.63 -26.60 0.02
N TYR A 144 14.97 -26.68 -1.14
CA TYR A 144 14.05 -27.76 -1.50
C TYR A 144 14.69 -28.82 -2.39
N ASP A 145 15.88 -28.57 -2.89
CA ASP A 145 16.62 -29.54 -3.71
C ASP A 145 17.42 -30.50 -2.79
N ILE A 146 16.66 -31.35 -2.10
CA ILE A 146 17.20 -32.30 -1.14
C ILE A 146 18.00 -33.37 -1.87
N MET A 147 19.24 -33.56 -1.43
CA MET A 147 20.16 -34.53 -2.00
C MET A 147 20.79 -35.42 -0.90
N ILE A 148 21.02 -36.68 -1.19
CA ILE A 148 21.76 -37.61 -0.34
C ILE A 148 22.91 -38.19 -1.15
N ALA A 149 24.10 -38.23 -0.54
CA ALA A 149 25.28 -38.80 -1.16
C ALA A 149 25.27 -40.33 -1.08
N GLU A 150 25.83 -40.98 -2.07
CA GLU A 150 26.22 -42.42 -1.93
C GLU A 150 27.29 -42.53 -0.82
N PRO A 151 27.18 -43.58 0.04
CA PRO A 151 28.12 -43.77 1.13
C PRO A 151 29.57 -43.85 0.64
N THR A 152 30.44 -43.13 1.26
CA THR A 152 31.86 -43.09 0.87
C THR A 152 32.75 -43.48 2.07
N VAL A 153 33.62 -44.45 1.88
CA VAL A 153 34.64 -44.82 2.84
C VAL A 153 35.92 -44.04 2.55
N ASN A 154 36.44 -43.35 3.53
CA ASN A 154 37.66 -42.55 3.40
C ASN A 154 38.35 -42.37 4.77
N GLY A 155 39.53 -41.82 4.74
CA GLY A 155 40.32 -41.54 5.94
C GLY A 155 39.66 -40.55 6.90
N SER A 156 40.29 -40.39 8.05
CA SER A 156 39.84 -39.42 9.07
C SER A 156 40.12 -37.98 8.65
N ILE A 157 39.18 -37.09 8.94
CA ILE A 157 39.43 -35.66 8.91
C ILE A 157 39.98 -35.21 10.26
N THR A 158 41.22 -34.69 10.28
CA THR A 158 41.87 -34.18 11.47
C THR A 158 42.11 -32.68 11.34
N THR A 159 42.47 -32.02 12.46
CA THR A 159 42.69 -30.57 12.52
C THR A 159 43.50 -30.04 11.33
N GLY A 160 42.94 -29.05 10.63
CA GLY A 160 43.61 -28.39 9.50
C GLY A 160 43.73 -29.23 8.24
N LYS A 161 43.13 -30.42 8.18
CA LYS A 161 43.08 -31.27 6.98
C LYS A 161 41.80 -31.04 6.19
N ARG A 162 41.95 -31.21 4.88
CA ARG A 162 40.84 -31.30 3.93
C ARG A 162 40.64 -32.77 3.55
N LEU A 163 39.40 -33.20 3.47
CA LEU A 163 39.03 -34.51 3.01
C LEU A 163 38.25 -34.37 1.72
N ASP A 164 38.79 -34.92 0.64
CA ASP A 164 38.14 -34.95 -0.66
C ASP A 164 37.22 -36.17 -0.70
N LEU A 165 35.93 -35.93 -0.81
CA LEU A 165 34.91 -36.98 -0.91
C LEU A 165 34.45 -37.09 -2.37
N ASN A 166 34.83 -38.17 -3.01
CA ASN A 166 34.41 -38.46 -4.37
C ASN A 166 33.12 -39.32 -4.35
N THR A 167 31.99 -38.63 -4.21
CA THR A 167 30.67 -39.25 -4.10
C THR A 167 29.67 -38.58 -5.03
N ILE A 168 28.61 -39.32 -5.38
CA ILE A 168 27.48 -38.83 -6.18
C ILE A 168 26.37 -38.42 -5.24
N MET A 169 25.86 -37.20 -5.41
CA MET A 169 24.67 -36.70 -4.70
C MET A 169 23.43 -37.06 -5.53
N ARG A 170 22.47 -37.71 -4.92
CA ARG A 170 21.19 -38.08 -5.55
C ARG A 170 20.09 -37.20 -5.08
N HIS A 171 19.44 -36.50 -6.01
CA HIS A 171 18.27 -35.67 -5.71
C HIS A 171 17.11 -36.53 -5.24
N GLN A 172 16.47 -36.10 -4.16
CA GLN A 172 15.36 -36.82 -3.51
C GLN A 172 14.00 -36.18 -3.81
N MET A 173 13.99 -35.01 -4.44
CA MET A 173 12.78 -34.28 -4.77
C MET A 173 12.48 -34.29 -6.25
N HIS A 174 11.22 -34.03 -6.59
CA HIS A 174 10.79 -33.77 -7.96
C HIS A 174 10.54 -32.27 -8.14
N ALA A 175 11.00 -31.70 -9.25
CA ALA A 175 10.73 -30.31 -9.59
C ALA A 175 9.69 -30.21 -10.72
N ILE A 176 8.78 -29.27 -10.61
CA ILE A 176 7.87 -28.89 -11.68
C ILE A 176 8.28 -27.52 -12.20
N LYS A 177 8.51 -27.41 -13.49
CA LYS A 177 8.80 -26.16 -14.17
C LYS A 177 7.56 -25.70 -14.93
N ILE A 178 6.91 -24.64 -14.43
CA ILE A 178 5.69 -24.09 -15.02
C ILE A 178 6.07 -22.86 -15.85
N THR A 179 5.61 -22.81 -17.10
CA THR A 179 5.79 -21.65 -17.98
C THR A 179 4.43 -21.20 -18.49
N VAL A 180 4.13 -19.92 -18.38
CA VAL A 180 2.95 -19.31 -19.01
C VAL A 180 3.38 -18.77 -20.38
N PRO A 181 3.01 -19.41 -21.51
CA PRO A 181 3.46 -18.98 -22.82
C PRO A 181 2.97 -17.56 -23.16
N GLU A 182 3.76 -16.82 -23.94
CA GLU A 182 3.32 -15.55 -24.52
C GLU A 182 2.00 -15.72 -25.29
N GLY A 183 1.09 -14.77 -25.13
CA GLY A 183 -0.25 -14.82 -25.73
C GLY A 183 -1.24 -15.78 -25.02
N ARG A 184 -0.82 -16.47 -23.96
CA ARG A 184 -1.67 -17.27 -23.09
C ARG A 184 -1.86 -16.66 -21.70
N ASN A 185 -1.25 -15.51 -21.45
CA ASN A 185 -1.46 -14.71 -20.25
C ASN A 185 -2.57 -13.68 -20.52
N LEU A 186 -3.82 -14.06 -20.27
CA LEU A 186 -4.97 -13.15 -20.39
C LEU A 186 -4.99 -12.08 -19.28
N PHE A 187 -4.12 -12.19 -18.29
CA PHE A 187 -3.93 -11.17 -17.27
C PHE A 187 -3.43 -9.84 -17.87
N GLY A 188 -2.63 -9.92 -18.96
CA GLY A 188 -2.06 -8.76 -19.64
C GLY A 188 -1.08 -7.95 -18.77
N GLN A 189 -0.75 -8.45 -17.59
CA GLN A 189 0.14 -7.86 -16.59
C GLN A 189 0.76 -8.95 -15.74
N ARG A 190 1.64 -8.60 -14.82
CA ARG A 190 2.22 -9.53 -13.85
C ARG A 190 1.17 -10.11 -12.92
N PHE A 191 1.35 -11.38 -12.55
CA PHE A 191 0.66 -11.96 -11.41
C PHE A 191 1.69 -12.31 -10.32
N TYR A 192 1.24 -12.27 -9.07
CA TYR A 192 2.11 -12.38 -7.89
C TYR A 192 1.88 -13.66 -7.10
N THR A 193 0.74 -14.30 -7.32
CA THR A 193 0.39 -15.55 -6.63
C THR A 193 -0.14 -16.56 -7.63
N LEU A 194 0.32 -17.79 -7.51
CA LEU A 194 -0.20 -18.96 -8.19
C LEU A 194 -0.53 -20.02 -7.14
N GLU A 195 -1.80 -20.34 -6.98
CA GLU A 195 -2.28 -21.41 -6.12
C GLU A 195 -2.58 -22.64 -6.96
N ILE A 196 -2.04 -23.79 -6.59
CA ILE A 196 -2.21 -25.05 -7.29
C ILE A 196 -2.73 -26.09 -6.30
N THR A 197 -3.83 -26.75 -6.62
CA THR A 197 -4.38 -27.85 -5.84
C THR A 197 -4.23 -29.14 -6.63
N PHE A 198 -3.52 -30.08 -6.06
CA PHE A 198 -3.31 -31.41 -6.62
C PHE A 198 -4.36 -32.39 -6.08
N PRO A 199 -4.61 -33.51 -6.80
CA PRO A 199 -5.54 -34.55 -6.32
C PRO A 199 -4.95 -35.42 -5.19
N GLN A 200 -3.62 -35.42 -5.00
CA GLN A 200 -2.91 -36.05 -3.89
C GLN A 200 -2.00 -35.06 -3.18
N ASP A 201 -1.54 -35.42 -1.98
CA ASP A 201 -0.57 -34.64 -1.22
C ASP A 201 0.78 -34.65 -1.97
N VAL A 202 1.37 -33.46 -2.08
CA VAL A 202 2.60 -33.24 -2.89
C VAL A 202 3.66 -32.42 -2.14
N VAL A 203 3.36 -31.88 -0.97
CA VAL A 203 4.32 -31.16 -0.11
C VAL A 203 4.15 -31.61 1.33
N GLY A 204 5.14 -31.38 2.18
CA GLY A 204 5.13 -31.77 3.58
C GLY A 204 6.54 -32.12 4.07
N ASP A 205 6.62 -32.83 5.17
CA ASP A 205 7.88 -33.34 5.67
C ASP A 205 8.25 -34.66 5.01
N ILE A 206 9.49 -34.76 4.53
CA ILE A 206 10.10 -35.98 4.00
C ILE A 206 11.21 -36.44 4.95
N THR A 207 11.14 -37.67 5.40
CA THR A 207 12.18 -38.28 6.23
C THR A 207 12.88 -39.36 5.44
N LEU A 208 14.21 -39.28 5.37
CA LEU A 208 15.11 -40.08 4.54
C LEU A 208 16.17 -40.73 5.44
N ASP A 209 16.56 -41.97 5.14
CA ASP A 209 17.76 -42.57 5.75
C ASP A 209 18.99 -42.14 4.96
N VAL A 210 19.86 -41.34 5.55
CA VAL A 210 21.08 -40.87 4.89
C VAL A 210 22.10 -41.96 4.60
N THR A 211 21.91 -43.14 5.14
CA THR A 211 22.78 -44.29 4.89
C THR A 211 22.37 -45.13 3.66
N ASP A 212 21.15 -44.91 3.16
CA ASP A 212 20.60 -45.58 1.98
C ASP A 212 19.79 -44.59 1.14
N PRO A 213 20.42 -43.95 0.14
CA PRO A 213 19.74 -42.99 -0.74
C PRO A 213 18.66 -43.61 -1.64
N GLU A 214 18.51 -44.93 -1.68
CA GLU A 214 17.47 -45.64 -2.42
C GLU A 214 16.35 -46.14 -1.52
N ALA A 215 16.47 -45.99 -0.21
CA ALA A 215 15.41 -46.33 0.74
C ALA A 215 14.12 -45.52 0.47
N GLU A 216 12.98 -46.18 0.60
CA GLU A 216 11.67 -45.53 0.49
C GLU A 216 11.52 -44.42 1.57
N PRO A 217 11.25 -43.18 1.17
CA PRO A 217 11.04 -42.08 2.12
C PRO A 217 9.74 -42.26 2.88
N THR A 218 9.67 -41.65 4.06
CA THR A 218 8.40 -41.53 4.78
C THR A 218 7.94 -40.06 4.77
N TYR A 219 6.63 -39.84 4.70
CA TYR A 219 6.03 -38.52 4.58
C TYR A 219 5.13 -38.24 5.79
N SER A 220 5.11 -36.98 6.25
CA SER A 220 4.22 -36.48 7.29
C SER A 220 3.85 -35.02 7.06
N ASN A 221 2.85 -34.52 7.78
CA ASN A 221 2.37 -33.12 7.68
C ASN A 221 2.11 -32.70 6.23
N THR A 222 1.53 -33.61 5.43
CA THR A 222 1.37 -33.44 4.00
C THR A 222 0.22 -32.52 3.60
N SER A 223 0.33 -31.91 2.44
CA SER A 223 -0.70 -31.05 1.84
C SER A 223 -0.72 -31.25 0.32
N ASN A 224 -1.91 -31.10 -0.24
CA ASN A 224 -2.14 -31.16 -1.68
C ASN A 224 -2.19 -29.76 -2.34
N VAL A 225 -1.98 -28.69 -1.57
CA VAL A 225 -2.02 -27.30 -2.07
C VAL A 225 -0.62 -26.69 -2.02
N ILE A 226 -0.23 -26.06 -3.12
CA ILE A 226 0.98 -25.24 -3.23
C ILE A 226 0.55 -23.80 -3.54
N THR A 227 1.06 -22.86 -2.76
CA THR A 227 0.91 -21.42 -3.02
C THR A 227 2.27 -20.84 -3.39
N VAL A 228 2.42 -20.45 -4.64
CA VAL A 228 3.61 -19.73 -5.12
C VAL A 228 3.37 -18.25 -4.92
N LYS A 229 4.28 -17.57 -4.21
CA LYS A 229 4.23 -16.10 -4.00
C LYS A 229 5.55 -15.46 -4.38
N ASN A 230 5.50 -14.42 -5.20
CA ASN A 230 6.68 -13.65 -5.60
C ASN A 230 6.35 -12.16 -5.64
N ASP A 231 7.05 -11.37 -4.84
CA ASP A 231 6.83 -9.91 -4.74
C ASP A 231 7.22 -9.16 -6.03
N LYS A 232 8.11 -9.75 -6.84
CA LYS A 232 8.46 -9.20 -8.16
C LYS A 232 7.41 -9.52 -9.22
N GLY A 233 6.57 -10.53 -8.96
CA GLY A 233 5.60 -11.08 -9.89
C GLY A 233 6.22 -11.87 -11.03
N PHE A 234 5.37 -12.53 -11.81
CA PHE A 234 5.71 -13.33 -12.98
C PHE A 234 5.11 -12.72 -14.24
N ASP A 235 5.91 -12.61 -15.28
CA ASP A 235 5.48 -12.22 -16.61
C ASP A 235 5.22 -13.48 -17.49
N ALA A 236 4.61 -13.28 -18.64
CA ALA A 236 4.53 -14.34 -19.63
C ALA A 236 5.94 -14.70 -20.13
N GLY A 237 6.22 -16.00 -20.20
CA GLY A 237 7.54 -16.51 -20.57
C GLY A 237 8.44 -16.84 -19.39
N ASP A 238 8.13 -16.35 -18.20
CA ASP A 238 8.91 -16.67 -17.00
C ASP A 238 8.75 -18.15 -16.63
N ASP A 239 9.82 -18.72 -16.08
CA ASP A 239 9.84 -20.06 -15.52
C ASP A 239 9.50 -19.99 -14.02
N ILE A 240 8.46 -20.70 -13.62
CA ILE A 240 8.02 -20.82 -12.23
C ILE A 240 8.38 -22.21 -11.73
N TRP A 241 9.19 -22.29 -10.69
CA TRP A 241 9.65 -23.54 -10.13
C TRP A 241 8.91 -23.90 -8.86
N VAL A 242 8.45 -25.14 -8.77
CA VAL A 242 7.88 -25.73 -7.56
C VAL A 242 8.49 -27.10 -7.30
N PHE A 243 8.80 -27.37 -6.04
CA PHE A 243 9.30 -28.66 -5.59
C PHE A 243 8.17 -29.46 -4.96
N VAL A 244 8.11 -30.73 -5.30
CA VAL A 244 7.09 -31.67 -4.82
C VAL A 244 7.69 -32.97 -4.36
N LEU A 245 7.00 -33.64 -3.44
CA LEU A 245 7.35 -34.98 -2.98
C LEU A 245 7.25 -35.99 -4.15
N PRO A 246 8.18 -36.93 -4.27
CA PRO A 246 8.04 -38.01 -5.23
C PRO A 246 6.78 -38.83 -4.98
N GLY A 247 6.18 -39.35 -6.06
CA GLY A 247 4.96 -40.13 -5.97
C GLY A 247 4.15 -40.11 -7.27
N THR A 248 3.08 -40.84 -7.32
CA THR A 248 2.16 -40.82 -8.48
C THR A 248 1.02 -39.85 -8.20
N VAL A 249 0.88 -38.85 -9.06
CA VAL A 249 -0.22 -37.90 -9.04
C VAL A 249 -1.15 -38.18 -10.20
N SER A 250 -2.41 -38.52 -9.91
CA SER A 250 -3.42 -38.85 -10.93
C SER A 250 -4.78 -38.30 -10.53
N GLY A 251 -5.39 -37.52 -11.41
CA GLY A 251 -6.68 -36.85 -11.22
C GLY A 251 -6.64 -35.44 -11.76
N ASP A 252 -7.58 -34.63 -11.32
CA ASP A 252 -7.69 -33.23 -11.73
C ASP A 252 -6.80 -32.35 -10.87
N VAL A 253 -5.91 -31.60 -11.52
CA VAL A 253 -5.15 -30.50 -10.92
C VAL A 253 -5.90 -29.20 -11.20
N SER A 254 -6.15 -28.40 -10.19
CA SER A 254 -6.73 -27.07 -10.35
C SER A 254 -5.72 -25.99 -9.99
N TYR A 255 -5.85 -24.82 -10.62
CA TYR A 255 -5.00 -23.68 -10.31
C TYR A 255 -5.74 -22.37 -10.47
N LYS A 256 -5.26 -21.35 -9.73
CA LYS A 256 -5.75 -19.99 -9.74
C LYS A 256 -4.58 -19.02 -9.64
N VAL A 257 -4.60 -17.96 -10.42
CA VAL A 257 -3.59 -16.91 -10.35
C VAL A 257 -4.19 -15.61 -9.83
N ARG A 258 -3.38 -14.84 -9.10
CA ARG A 258 -3.77 -13.53 -8.59
C ARG A 258 -2.69 -12.51 -8.93
N GLY A 259 -3.12 -11.39 -9.51
CA GLY A 259 -2.33 -10.17 -9.65
C GLY A 259 -2.62 -9.22 -8.49
N GLU A 260 -2.25 -7.99 -8.66
CA GLU A 260 -2.50 -6.94 -7.65
C GLU A 260 -4.00 -6.67 -7.47
N ARG A 261 -4.76 -6.63 -8.58
CA ARG A 261 -6.17 -6.20 -8.58
C ARG A 261 -7.12 -7.17 -9.29
N ARG A 262 -6.59 -8.27 -9.80
CA ARG A 262 -7.35 -9.22 -10.62
C ARG A 262 -7.02 -10.64 -10.22
N SER A 263 -7.99 -11.52 -10.38
CA SER A 263 -7.83 -12.94 -10.19
C SER A 263 -8.28 -13.69 -11.45
N SER A 264 -7.71 -14.86 -11.71
CA SER A 264 -8.29 -15.77 -12.69
C SER A 264 -9.46 -16.56 -12.08
N GLU A 265 -10.31 -17.11 -12.93
CA GLU A 265 -11.11 -18.26 -12.55
C GLU A 265 -10.21 -19.43 -12.14
N VAL A 266 -10.78 -20.40 -11.44
CA VAL A 266 -10.10 -21.67 -11.19
C VAL A 266 -10.11 -22.47 -12.49
N ALA A 267 -8.92 -22.75 -13.01
CA ALA A 267 -8.77 -23.67 -14.14
C ALA A 267 -8.50 -25.08 -13.63
N THR A 268 -8.98 -26.06 -14.36
CA THR A 268 -8.79 -27.48 -14.02
C THR A 268 -8.32 -28.24 -15.26
N TYR A 269 -7.38 -29.16 -15.09
CA TYR A 269 -6.95 -30.04 -16.14
C TYR A 269 -6.62 -31.42 -15.59
N ALA A 270 -6.88 -32.45 -16.41
CA ALA A 270 -6.55 -33.81 -16.04
C ALA A 270 -5.03 -34.03 -16.07
N PHE A 271 -4.50 -34.54 -14.98
CA PHE A 271 -3.07 -34.77 -14.79
C PHE A 271 -2.82 -36.22 -14.35
N SER A 272 -1.90 -36.90 -15.00
CA SER A 272 -1.48 -38.24 -14.58
C SER A 272 0.01 -38.38 -14.85
N ARG A 273 0.82 -38.36 -13.81
CA ARG A 273 2.28 -38.47 -13.89
C ARG A 273 2.85 -39.09 -12.61
N THR A 274 3.94 -39.85 -12.79
CA THR A 274 4.80 -40.23 -11.67
C THR A 274 5.89 -39.20 -11.52
N MET A 275 5.91 -38.52 -10.38
CA MET A 275 6.92 -37.55 -9.95
C MET A 275 8.12 -38.36 -9.42
N GLN A 276 9.14 -38.53 -10.24
CA GLN A 276 10.34 -39.30 -9.86
C GLN A 276 11.36 -38.36 -9.21
N ALA A 277 12.02 -38.81 -8.15
CA ALA A 277 13.13 -38.10 -7.53
C ALA A 277 14.22 -37.77 -8.57
N GLY A 278 14.78 -36.57 -8.52
CA GLY A 278 15.80 -36.10 -9.44
C GLY A 278 15.31 -35.74 -10.85
N HIS A 279 14.00 -35.69 -11.09
CA HIS A 279 13.44 -35.36 -12.39
C HIS A 279 12.69 -34.01 -12.38
N VAL A 280 12.58 -33.42 -13.57
CA VAL A 280 11.84 -32.18 -13.81
C VAL A 280 10.68 -32.42 -14.76
N THR A 281 9.47 -32.03 -14.37
CA THR A 281 8.29 -32.06 -15.27
C THR A 281 8.00 -30.66 -15.79
N PRO A 282 8.17 -30.37 -17.08
CA PRO A 282 7.75 -29.08 -17.65
C PRO A 282 6.23 -29.06 -17.87
N ILE A 283 5.59 -27.98 -17.42
CA ILE A 283 4.16 -27.71 -17.60
C ILE A 283 3.99 -26.38 -18.32
N ARG A 284 3.15 -26.34 -19.35
CA ARG A 284 2.70 -25.10 -19.98
C ARG A 284 1.30 -24.78 -19.49
N MET A 285 1.19 -23.68 -18.77
CA MET A 285 -0.04 -23.23 -18.14
C MET A 285 -0.65 -22.07 -18.92
N ALA A 286 -1.95 -22.12 -19.21
CA ALA A 286 -2.67 -20.97 -19.76
C ALA A 286 -3.48 -20.31 -18.64
N ILE A 287 -3.38 -18.99 -18.50
CA ILE A 287 -4.23 -18.28 -17.55
C ILE A 287 -5.61 -18.11 -18.18
N PRO A 288 -6.68 -18.62 -17.53
CA PRO A 288 -8.04 -18.55 -18.04
C PRO A 288 -8.63 -17.13 -17.92
N VAL A 289 -9.94 -17.04 -18.02
CA VAL A 289 -10.69 -15.79 -17.83
C VAL A 289 -10.33 -15.15 -16.50
N ILE A 290 -10.15 -13.84 -16.54
CA ILE A 290 -9.78 -13.01 -15.39
C ILE A 290 -10.91 -12.05 -15.03
N PHE A 291 -11.03 -11.73 -13.77
CA PHE A 291 -12.00 -10.76 -13.25
C PHE A 291 -11.35 -9.90 -12.16
N PRO A 292 -11.85 -8.68 -11.92
CA PRO A 292 -11.42 -7.87 -10.79
C PRO A 292 -11.66 -8.58 -9.46
N MET A 293 -10.73 -8.45 -8.53
CA MET A 293 -10.91 -8.96 -7.16
C MET A 293 -11.60 -7.94 -6.26
N TYR A 294 -11.71 -6.71 -6.73
CA TYR A 294 -12.21 -5.58 -5.97
C TYR A 294 -13.32 -4.89 -6.73
N THR A 295 -14.28 -4.39 -6.00
CA THR A 295 -15.13 -3.32 -6.48
C THR A 295 -14.36 -2.02 -6.29
N ALA A 296 -14.03 -1.32 -7.35
CA ALA A 296 -13.18 -0.16 -7.30
C ALA A 296 -13.92 1.09 -7.76
N VAL A 297 -13.73 2.20 -7.06
CA VAL A 297 -14.17 3.51 -7.53
C VAL A 297 -12.94 4.36 -7.83
N ASN A 298 -12.72 4.60 -9.12
CA ASN A 298 -11.65 5.45 -9.60
C ASN A 298 -12.14 6.90 -9.63
N PHE A 299 -11.63 7.74 -8.76
CA PHE A 299 -11.93 9.16 -8.76
C PHE A 299 -10.96 9.93 -9.66
N SER A 300 -11.49 10.90 -10.39
CA SER A 300 -10.69 11.88 -11.12
C SER A 300 -11.14 13.29 -10.74
N ILE A 301 -10.22 14.24 -10.68
CA ILE A 301 -10.55 15.62 -10.43
C ILE A 301 -10.67 16.32 -11.79
N SER A 302 -11.91 16.70 -12.14
CA SER A 302 -12.21 17.41 -13.38
C SER A 302 -11.84 18.88 -13.30
N GLN A 303 -11.99 19.49 -12.13
CA GLN A 303 -11.70 20.90 -11.91
C GLN A 303 -11.34 21.16 -10.46
N ASN A 304 -10.27 21.92 -10.24
CA ASN A 304 -9.90 22.43 -8.93
C ASN A 304 -10.25 23.90 -8.82
N ASN A 305 -11.35 24.21 -8.15
CA ASN A 305 -11.81 25.58 -7.90
C ASN A 305 -11.25 26.20 -6.60
N LEU A 306 -10.53 25.42 -5.79
CA LEU A 306 -9.91 25.91 -4.56
C LEU A 306 -8.82 26.95 -4.85
N GLY A 307 -8.12 26.82 -5.99
CA GLY A 307 -7.07 27.74 -6.41
C GLY A 307 -5.67 27.37 -5.89
N GLU A 308 -5.56 26.41 -5.01
CA GLU A 308 -4.30 25.80 -4.58
C GLU A 308 -4.36 24.28 -4.65
N ASP A 309 -3.21 23.62 -4.61
CA ASP A 309 -3.14 22.18 -4.51
C ASP A 309 -3.46 21.71 -3.10
N PHE A 310 -4.01 20.52 -2.97
CA PHE A 310 -4.25 19.85 -1.70
C PHE A 310 -3.31 18.64 -1.58
N ASN A 311 -2.93 18.32 -0.33
CA ASN A 311 -1.99 17.24 -0.04
C ASN A 311 -2.69 15.88 -0.08
N TYR A 312 -3.90 15.83 0.43
CA TYR A 312 -4.73 14.64 0.49
C TYR A 312 -6.22 15.02 0.52
N PHE A 313 -7.06 14.03 0.36
CA PHE A 313 -8.48 14.15 0.67
C PHE A 313 -8.95 12.92 1.46
N ASP A 314 -9.95 13.14 2.29
CA ASP A 314 -10.62 12.11 3.06
C ASP A 314 -12.00 11.84 2.48
N ILE A 315 -12.42 10.57 2.50
CA ILE A 315 -13.76 10.16 2.08
C ILE A 315 -14.52 9.66 3.31
N TYR A 316 -15.76 10.08 3.40
CA TYR A 316 -16.71 9.66 4.43
C TYR A 316 -18.00 9.18 3.77
N ASP A 317 -18.59 8.11 4.33
CA ASP A 317 -19.95 7.69 3.97
C ASP A 317 -21.02 8.68 4.49
N THR A 318 -22.29 8.44 4.21
CA THR A 318 -23.39 9.31 4.70
C THR A 318 -23.57 9.25 6.21
N ASN A 319 -23.12 8.20 6.86
CA ASN A 319 -23.14 8.07 8.32
C ASN A 319 -21.98 8.82 8.99
N GLY A 320 -21.04 9.37 8.19
CA GLY A 320 -19.86 10.04 8.68
C GLY A 320 -18.70 9.08 9.01
N THR A 321 -18.78 7.82 8.62
CA THR A 321 -17.69 6.85 8.77
C THR A 321 -16.56 7.20 7.82
N HIS A 322 -15.34 7.30 8.34
CA HIS A 322 -14.15 7.58 7.54
C HIS A 322 -13.79 6.34 6.72
N MET A 323 -13.92 6.44 5.39
CA MET A 323 -13.68 5.35 4.45
C MET A 323 -12.21 5.24 4.02
N GLY A 324 -11.45 6.31 4.13
CA GLY A 324 -10.03 6.33 3.81
C GLY A 324 -9.48 7.72 3.53
N ARG A 325 -8.14 7.81 3.58
CA ARG A 325 -7.36 8.98 3.19
C ARG A 325 -6.60 8.66 1.93
N PHE A 326 -6.66 9.56 0.96
CA PHE A 326 -6.05 9.37 -0.35
C PHE A 326 -5.05 10.50 -0.62
N GLU A 327 -3.80 10.11 -0.85
CA GLU A 327 -2.77 11.02 -1.30
C GLU A 327 -2.80 11.13 -2.82
N ARG A 328 -2.44 12.30 -3.33
CA ARG A 328 -2.36 12.54 -4.77
C ARG A 328 -1.24 11.70 -5.38
N ASN A 329 -1.58 10.75 -6.23
CA ASN A 329 -0.57 10.04 -7.01
C ASN A 329 -0.18 10.82 -8.29
N ALA A 330 0.92 10.41 -8.94
CA ALA A 330 1.41 11.06 -10.15
C ALA A 330 0.40 11.05 -11.33
N ALA A 331 -0.56 10.15 -11.33
CA ALA A 331 -1.60 10.02 -12.35
C ALA A 331 -2.87 10.84 -12.05
N ASN A 332 -2.94 11.54 -10.92
CA ASN A 332 -4.14 12.22 -10.42
C ASN A 332 -5.38 11.29 -10.33
N LYS A 333 -5.15 10.01 -10.11
CA LYS A 333 -6.19 9.01 -9.91
C LYS A 333 -6.20 8.59 -8.45
N TYR A 334 -7.38 8.48 -7.91
CA TYR A 334 -7.62 8.04 -6.54
C TYR A 334 -8.55 6.85 -6.62
N ILE A 335 -8.15 5.74 -6.01
CA ILE A 335 -8.86 4.49 -6.13
C ILE A 335 -9.29 4.06 -4.74
N VAL A 336 -10.59 3.91 -4.55
CA VAL A 336 -11.17 3.27 -3.37
C VAL A 336 -11.50 1.84 -3.75
N ASP A 337 -10.89 0.89 -3.07
CA ASP A 337 -11.04 -0.54 -3.32
C ASP A 337 -11.82 -1.21 -2.21
N TYR A 338 -12.78 -2.03 -2.62
CA TYR A 338 -13.47 -2.97 -1.74
C TYR A 338 -13.06 -4.38 -2.12
N GLU A 339 -12.43 -5.09 -1.20
CA GLU A 339 -12.09 -6.49 -1.42
C GLU A 339 -13.36 -7.35 -1.33
N GLY A 340 -13.57 -8.20 -2.33
CA GLY A 340 -14.73 -9.06 -2.39
C GLY A 340 -15.97 -8.44 -3.01
N GLU A 341 -17.14 -8.95 -2.63
CA GLU A 341 -18.42 -8.44 -3.08
C GLU A 341 -18.72 -7.08 -2.42
N PHE A 342 -19.21 -6.15 -3.21
CA PHE A 342 -19.75 -4.91 -2.69
C PHE A 342 -21.07 -5.18 -1.97
N ASP A 343 -21.07 -5.02 -0.65
CA ASP A 343 -22.30 -5.15 0.14
C ASP A 343 -23.03 -3.82 0.15
N ALA A 344 -24.06 -3.70 -0.70
CA ALA A 344 -24.92 -2.54 -0.75
C ALA A 344 -25.64 -2.25 0.59
N ASN A 345 -25.77 -3.24 1.48
CA ASN A 345 -26.36 -3.01 2.80
C ASN A 345 -25.36 -2.41 3.78
N GLN A 346 -24.08 -2.70 3.61
CA GLN A 346 -23.00 -2.10 4.41
C GLN A 346 -22.66 -0.70 3.91
N TYR A 347 -22.82 -0.44 2.61
CA TYR A 347 -22.47 0.81 1.93
C TYR A 347 -23.68 1.37 1.19
N ASP A 348 -24.85 1.37 1.83
CA ASP A 348 -26.15 1.81 1.26
C ASP A 348 -26.16 3.28 0.80
N ASP A 349 -25.02 3.84 0.54
CA ASP A 349 -24.84 5.24 0.29
C ASP A 349 -24.43 5.48 -1.15
N THR A 350 -25.40 5.92 -1.91
CA THR A 350 -25.13 6.42 -3.26
C THR A 350 -24.31 7.71 -3.27
N THR A 351 -24.05 8.30 -2.11
CA THR A 351 -23.34 9.58 -2.00
C THR A 351 -22.30 9.56 -0.92
N TRP A 352 -21.10 10.04 -1.23
CA TRP A 352 -19.99 10.19 -0.28
C TRP A 352 -19.59 11.63 -0.11
N ARG A 353 -19.23 12.00 1.12
CA ARG A 353 -18.65 13.29 1.44
C ARG A 353 -17.13 13.21 1.27
N VAL A 354 -16.60 14.06 0.40
CA VAL A 354 -15.15 14.15 0.12
C VAL A 354 -14.63 15.47 0.70
N VAL A 355 -13.63 15.39 1.55
CA VAL A 355 -13.02 16.53 2.26
C VAL A 355 -11.61 16.73 1.75
N PHE A 356 -11.35 17.86 1.11
CA PHE A 356 -10.04 18.25 0.60
C PHE A 356 -9.32 19.11 1.63
N ASP A 357 -8.11 18.71 2.00
CA ASP A 357 -7.27 19.43 2.95
C ASP A 357 -6.04 20.01 2.24
N SER A 358 -6.02 21.32 2.10
CA SER A 358 -4.92 22.09 1.54
C SER A 358 -4.10 22.80 2.62
N GLU A 359 -3.10 23.56 2.23
CA GLU A 359 -2.30 24.34 3.17
C GLU A 359 -3.13 25.38 3.94
N HIS A 360 -4.03 26.07 3.23
CA HIS A 360 -4.77 27.21 3.79
C HIS A 360 -6.24 26.90 4.09
N ALA A 361 -6.81 25.83 3.51
CA ALA A 361 -8.24 25.61 3.60
C ALA A 361 -8.62 24.14 3.71
N ILE A 362 -9.83 23.89 4.25
CA ILE A 362 -10.55 22.63 4.16
C ILE A 362 -11.86 22.90 3.46
N VAL A 363 -12.09 22.23 2.34
CA VAL A 363 -13.34 22.30 1.59
C VAL A 363 -13.91 20.91 1.37
N GLU A 364 -15.23 20.81 1.21
CA GLU A 364 -15.88 19.53 1.03
C GLU A 364 -16.89 19.55 -0.12
N THR A 365 -17.08 18.39 -0.72
CA THR A 365 -18.10 18.16 -1.74
C THR A 365 -18.78 16.83 -1.52
N ILE A 366 -19.97 16.68 -2.11
CA ILE A 366 -20.69 15.42 -2.16
C ILE A 366 -20.50 14.82 -3.55
N VAL A 367 -20.10 13.56 -3.60
CA VAL A 367 -19.96 12.79 -4.85
C VAL A 367 -21.03 11.72 -4.89
N ASN A 368 -21.84 11.73 -5.93
CA ASN A 368 -22.82 10.68 -6.17
C ASN A 368 -22.10 9.49 -6.83
N LEU A 369 -22.17 8.33 -6.19
CA LEU A 369 -21.56 7.09 -6.68
C LEU A 369 -22.45 6.36 -7.68
N GLY A 370 -23.78 6.58 -7.61
CA GLY A 370 -24.75 5.79 -8.35
C GLY A 370 -24.71 4.31 -7.93
N ASP A 371 -25.27 3.46 -8.74
CA ASP A 371 -25.23 2.01 -8.47
C ASP A 371 -23.81 1.47 -8.68
N LEU A 372 -23.25 0.86 -7.65
CA LEU A 372 -21.99 0.14 -7.70
C LEU A 372 -22.26 -1.35 -7.95
N THR A 373 -21.59 -1.92 -8.93
CA THR A 373 -21.65 -3.35 -9.24
C THR A 373 -20.42 -4.02 -8.69
N SER A 374 -20.58 -5.12 -7.94
CA SER A 374 -19.49 -5.90 -7.38
C SER A 374 -18.50 -6.34 -8.46
N TYR A 375 -17.24 -6.43 -8.09
CA TYR A 375 -16.11 -6.84 -8.95
C TYR A 375 -15.96 -6.01 -10.23
N THR A 376 -16.34 -4.75 -10.18
CA THR A 376 -16.30 -3.85 -11.33
C THR A 376 -15.55 -2.56 -10.98
N GLU A 377 -14.81 -2.02 -11.95
CA GLU A 377 -14.19 -0.72 -11.83
C GLU A 377 -15.15 0.38 -12.29
N HIS A 378 -15.49 1.28 -11.39
CA HIS A 378 -16.32 2.44 -11.65
C HIS A 378 -15.45 3.69 -11.76
N SER A 379 -15.82 4.62 -12.61
CA SER A 379 -15.17 5.93 -12.70
C SER A 379 -16.11 7.03 -12.26
N ARG A 380 -15.62 7.93 -11.40
CA ARG A 380 -16.36 9.11 -10.96
C ARG A 380 -15.49 10.35 -11.10
N SER A 381 -16.09 11.40 -11.59
CA SER A 381 -15.43 12.70 -11.70
C SER A 381 -15.92 13.60 -10.58
N MET A 382 -15.02 14.30 -9.93
CA MET A 382 -15.33 15.25 -8.87
C MET A 382 -14.69 16.61 -9.13
N THR A 383 -15.32 17.63 -8.59
CA THR A 383 -14.85 19.01 -8.65
C THR A 383 -14.48 19.45 -7.24
N VAL A 384 -13.27 19.94 -7.06
CA VAL A 384 -12.88 20.60 -5.81
C VAL A 384 -13.62 21.93 -5.75
N PRO A 385 -14.42 22.19 -4.70
CA PRO A 385 -15.25 23.38 -4.66
C PRO A 385 -14.44 24.65 -4.41
N TYR A 386 -15.08 25.77 -4.62
CA TYR A 386 -14.60 27.07 -4.16
C TYR A 386 -14.59 27.14 -2.62
N LEU A 387 -13.83 28.06 -2.03
CA LEU A 387 -13.97 28.42 -0.61
C LEU A 387 -15.42 28.89 -0.30
N MET A 388 -15.99 29.58 -1.24
CA MET A 388 -17.39 30.01 -1.23
C MET A 388 -17.86 30.18 -2.68
N ALA A 389 -19.07 29.71 -2.98
CA ALA A 389 -19.76 30.02 -4.23
C ALA A 389 -21.24 30.32 -3.91
N GLN A 390 -21.77 31.42 -4.46
CA GLN A 390 -23.13 31.85 -4.20
C GLN A 390 -23.73 32.55 -5.43
N ASP A 391 -24.83 32.06 -5.92
CA ASP A 391 -25.60 32.62 -7.05
C ASP A 391 -26.97 33.18 -6.66
N PHE A 392 -27.32 33.09 -5.39
CA PHE A 392 -28.59 33.55 -4.80
C PHE A 392 -29.89 32.99 -5.45
N SER A 393 -29.81 32.05 -6.37
CA SER A 393 -30.99 31.46 -7.04
C SER A 393 -31.99 30.85 -6.07
N SER A 394 -31.53 30.43 -4.88
CA SER A 394 -32.36 29.87 -3.81
C SER A 394 -33.03 30.94 -2.91
N VAL A 395 -32.69 32.21 -3.09
CA VAL A 395 -33.31 33.31 -2.31
C VAL A 395 -34.60 33.73 -2.94
N SER A 396 -35.70 33.62 -2.19
CA SER A 396 -37.02 34.08 -2.65
C SER A 396 -37.01 35.59 -2.87
N ASP A 397 -37.79 36.06 -3.84
CA ASP A 397 -37.96 37.47 -4.14
C ASP A 397 -38.50 38.21 -2.90
N TYR A 398 -37.90 39.34 -2.58
CA TYR A 398 -38.35 40.25 -1.51
C TYR A 398 -38.04 41.72 -1.83
N THR A 399 -38.72 42.61 -1.15
CA THR A 399 -38.48 44.05 -1.21
C THR A 399 -38.30 44.57 0.20
N ASP A 400 -37.10 45.14 0.49
CA ASP A 400 -36.72 45.65 1.82
C ASP A 400 -35.81 46.85 1.73
N GLU A 401 -35.95 47.67 0.73
CA GLU A 401 -35.10 48.81 0.41
C GLU A 401 -35.18 49.99 1.42
N ALA A 402 -36.28 50.09 2.15
CA ALA A 402 -36.53 51.14 3.09
C ALA A 402 -36.07 50.78 4.53
N THR A 403 -35.85 49.51 4.82
CA THR A 403 -35.53 49.04 6.17
C THR A 403 -34.09 49.37 6.54
N THR A 404 -33.91 50.03 7.67
CA THR A 404 -32.58 50.44 8.16
C THR A 404 -31.83 49.32 8.89
N GLY A 405 -32.55 48.33 9.39
CA GLY A 405 -31.97 47.20 10.11
C GLY A 405 -31.36 46.16 9.19
N THR A 406 -30.56 45.26 9.78
CA THR A 406 -29.97 44.15 9.10
C THR A 406 -30.96 42.98 9.04
N LYS A 407 -31.08 42.36 7.90
CA LYS A 407 -31.90 41.19 7.64
C LYS A 407 -31.01 39.99 7.35
N SER A 408 -31.30 38.88 8.00
CA SER A 408 -30.74 37.60 7.59
C SER A 408 -31.44 37.11 6.30
N LEU A 409 -30.66 36.67 5.33
CA LEU A 409 -31.18 36.05 4.13
C LEU A 409 -31.59 34.59 4.42
N SER A 410 -32.38 33.99 3.55
CA SER A 410 -32.72 32.56 3.63
C SER A 410 -31.51 31.65 3.46
N ILE A 411 -30.38 32.19 3.05
CA ILE A 411 -29.08 31.51 2.99
C ILE A 411 -28.34 31.71 4.31
N SER A 412 -27.91 30.62 4.93
CA SER A 412 -27.26 30.64 6.24
C SER A 412 -26.04 31.57 6.29
N GLY A 413 -26.02 32.42 7.28
CA GLY A 413 -24.91 33.32 7.58
C GLY A 413 -24.82 34.60 6.73
N TRP A 414 -25.60 34.72 5.66
CA TRP A 414 -25.67 35.94 4.85
C TRP A 414 -26.61 36.99 5.46
N THR A 415 -26.17 38.24 5.42
CA THR A 415 -26.98 39.35 5.91
C THR A 415 -27.05 40.46 4.88
N ALA A 416 -28.15 41.16 4.87
CA ALA A 416 -28.38 42.30 3.99
C ALA A 416 -29.09 43.44 4.72
N SER A 417 -28.89 44.67 4.25
CA SER A 417 -29.57 45.86 4.74
C SER A 417 -29.88 46.74 3.55
N ARG A 418 -31.11 47.26 3.47
CA ARG A 418 -31.62 48.07 2.34
C ARG A 418 -31.38 47.42 1.00
N THR A 419 -31.89 46.21 0.86
CA THR A 419 -31.75 45.41 -0.34
C THR A 419 -33.09 44.84 -0.78
N ASN A 420 -33.15 44.46 -2.05
CA ASN A 420 -34.20 43.62 -2.59
C ASN A 420 -33.54 42.32 -3.10
N CYS A 421 -34.33 41.25 -3.27
CA CYS A 421 -33.96 40.13 -4.11
C CYS A 421 -34.98 40.02 -5.23
N LYS A 422 -34.50 39.85 -6.45
CA LYS A 422 -35.38 39.61 -7.60
C LYS A 422 -34.67 38.65 -8.56
N SER A 423 -35.36 37.56 -8.82
CA SER A 423 -34.89 36.51 -9.74
C SER A 423 -33.47 36.05 -9.41
N GLY A 424 -33.17 35.81 -8.14
CA GLY A 424 -31.85 35.35 -7.66
C GLY A 424 -30.74 36.40 -7.62
N VAL A 425 -31.03 37.66 -7.84
CA VAL A 425 -30.06 38.74 -7.79
C VAL A 425 -30.30 39.62 -6.56
N ILE A 426 -29.32 39.79 -5.70
CA ILE A 426 -29.38 40.74 -4.56
C ILE A 426 -29.16 42.16 -5.09
N GLN A 427 -30.16 43.02 -4.91
CA GLN A 427 -30.19 44.40 -5.39
C GLN A 427 -29.93 45.36 -4.23
N LEU A 428 -28.71 45.90 -4.19
CA LEU A 428 -28.33 46.93 -3.21
C LEU A 428 -29.02 48.25 -3.55
N ALA A 429 -29.94 48.70 -2.70
CA ALA A 429 -30.64 49.95 -2.91
C ALA A 429 -29.68 51.12 -2.64
N THR A 430 -29.82 52.16 -3.45
CA THR A 430 -29.13 53.43 -3.22
C THR A 430 -30.08 54.57 -3.46
N PHE A 431 -30.14 55.50 -2.50
CA PHE A 431 -31.02 56.66 -2.54
C PHE A 431 -30.32 57.85 -1.85
N TYR A 432 -30.39 59.01 -2.48
CA TYR A 432 -29.92 60.24 -1.92
C TYR A 432 -31.07 61.24 -1.90
N ALA A 433 -31.41 61.72 -0.70
CA ALA A 433 -32.44 62.75 -0.52
C ALA A 433 -31.92 63.86 0.40
N LEU A 434 -32.64 64.97 0.45
CA LEU A 434 -32.31 66.11 1.35
C LEU A 434 -32.22 65.72 2.84
N ILE A 435 -32.83 64.64 3.24
CA ILE A 435 -32.94 64.18 4.62
C ILE A 435 -32.07 62.95 4.94
N GLY A 436 -31.24 62.43 4.02
CA GLY A 436 -30.37 61.29 4.31
C GLY A 436 -29.77 60.60 3.12
N ARG A 437 -28.74 59.81 3.38
CA ARG A 437 -28.09 58.89 2.43
C ARG A 437 -28.55 57.46 2.71
N TYR A 438 -28.98 56.76 1.70
CA TYR A 438 -29.35 55.38 1.82
C TYR A 438 -28.36 54.54 1.01
N GLN A 439 -27.67 53.66 1.67
CA GLN A 439 -26.65 52.76 1.09
C GLN A 439 -27.08 51.33 1.35
N GLY A 440 -27.31 50.56 0.30
CA GLY A 440 -27.58 49.15 0.43
C GLY A 440 -26.28 48.37 0.71
N ARG A 441 -26.36 47.37 1.56
CA ARG A 441 -25.23 46.54 1.97
C ARG A 441 -25.59 45.07 1.94
N LEU A 442 -24.62 44.25 1.51
CA LEU A 442 -24.65 42.78 1.52
C LEU A 442 -23.36 42.30 2.21
N ASP A 443 -23.48 41.43 3.19
CA ASP A 443 -22.35 40.77 3.85
C ASP A 443 -22.48 39.25 3.67
N SER A 444 -21.37 38.63 3.30
CA SER A 444 -21.32 37.16 3.10
C SER A 444 -21.45 36.41 4.43
N ALA A 445 -21.71 35.10 4.33
CA ALA A 445 -21.40 34.19 5.41
C ALA A 445 -19.89 34.25 5.74
N PRO A 446 -19.48 33.96 7.00
CA PRO A 446 -18.06 33.83 7.32
C PRO A 446 -17.43 32.71 6.54
N ILE A 447 -16.21 32.93 6.02
CA ILE A 447 -15.46 31.88 5.30
C ILE A 447 -14.71 31.02 6.30
N ASN A 448 -15.44 30.09 6.92
CA ASN A 448 -14.91 29.18 7.96
C ASN A 448 -14.10 28.01 7.38
N THR A 449 -14.08 27.85 6.07
CA THR A 449 -13.28 26.85 5.35
C THR A 449 -11.79 27.15 5.39
N LEU A 450 -11.39 28.41 5.68
CA LEU A 450 -9.99 28.81 5.87
C LEU A 450 -9.47 28.36 7.24
N LYS A 451 -8.33 27.71 7.28
CA LYS A 451 -7.60 27.31 8.50
C LYS A 451 -6.76 28.44 9.08
N LYS A 452 -6.31 29.33 8.23
CA LYS A 452 -5.44 30.49 8.54
C LYS A 452 -5.70 31.62 7.55
N SER A 453 -5.17 32.79 7.82
CA SER A 453 -5.22 33.90 6.86
C SER A 453 -4.55 33.52 5.55
N ALA A 454 -5.18 33.91 4.45
CA ALA A 454 -4.73 33.56 3.11
C ALA A 454 -4.90 34.73 2.13
N LYS A 455 -4.16 34.65 1.03
CA LYS A 455 -4.41 35.47 -0.14
C LYS A 455 -5.56 34.83 -0.92
N ILE A 456 -6.65 35.57 -1.12
CA ILE A 456 -7.83 35.07 -1.82
C ILE A 456 -8.14 35.89 -3.07
N LYS A 457 -8.77 35.24 -4.02
CA LYS A 457 -9.34 35.86 -5.23
C LYS A 457 -10.84 35.76 -5.16
N VAL A 458 -11.51 36.89 -5.29
CA VAL A 458 -12.97 37.01 -5.28
C VAL A 458 -13.43 37.47 -6.65
N THR A 459 -14.37 36.74 -7.22
CA THR A 459 -15.01 37.09 -8.51
C THR A 459 -16.52 37.16 -8.29
N PHE A 460 -17.17 38.17 -8.85
CA PHE A 460 -18.61 38.36 -8.75
C PHE A 460 -19.16 39.21 -9.91
N ASP A 461 -20.43 39.06 -10.19
CA ASP A 461 -21.15 39.89 -11.15
C ASP A 461 -21.72 41.11 -10.46
N ALA A 462 -21.47 42.30 -11.02
CA ALA A 462 -22.07 43.56 -10.62
C ALA A 462 -22.87 44.14 -11.78
N ASN A 463 -24.13 44.52 -11.52
CA ASN A 463 -25.09 44.87 -12.57
C ASN A 463 -25.85 46.17 -12.23
N ASN A 464 -25.53 47.25 -12.92
CA ASN A 464 -26.26 48.52 -12.86
C ASN A 464 -27.28 48.66 -14.01
N ASN A 465 -27.80 47.55 -14.49
CA ASN A 465 -28.78 47.52 -15.62
C ASN A 465 -30.24 47.54 -15.16
N ILE A 466 -30.47 47.47 -13.81
CA ILE A 466 -31.80 47.25 -13.25
C ILE A 466 -32.67 48.49 -13.47
N ASN A 467 -32.23 49.67 -13.09
CA ASN A 467 -32.99 50.92 -13.24
C ASN A 467 -32.43 51.87 -14.30
N LYS A 468 -31.21 51.68 -14.76
CA LYS A 468 -30.55 52.43 -15.84
C LYS A 468 -30.60 53.98 -15.68
N LYS A 469 -30.61 54.50 -14.43
CA LYS A 469 -30.79 55.94 -14.21
C LYS A 469 -29.45 56.69 -14.07
N VAL A 470 -28.55 56.20 -13.23
CA VAL A 470 -27.30 56.88 -12.90
C VAL A 470 -26.14 55.89 -12.75
N ALA A 471 -24.93 56.43 -12.72
CA ALA A 471 -23.78 55.65 -12.32
C ALA A 471 -23.81 55.41 -10.80
N VAL A 472 -23.49 54.19 -10.37
CA VAL A 472 -23.52 53.79 -8.95
C VAL A 472 -22.13 53.35 -8.50
N PRO A 473 -21.54 54.02 -7.52
CA PRO A 473 -20.30 53.54 -6.87
C PRO A 473 -20.59 52.33 -6.00
N LEU A 474 -19.83 51.25 -6.21
CA LEU A 474 -19.78 50.03 -5.40
C LEU A 474 -18.51 50.01 -4.59
N GLN A 475 -18.61 49.90 -3.30
CA GLN A 475 -17.50 49.57 -2.40
C GLN A 475 -17.49 48.05 -2.19
N PHE A 476 -16.32 47.45 -2.31
CA PHE A 476 -16.07 46.05 -2.03
C PHE A 476 -14.90 45.93 -1.04
N GLY A 477 -15.08 45.06 -0.06
CA GLY A 477 -14.05 44.78 0.93
C GLY A 477 -14.45 43.65 1.86
N TRP A 478 -13.86 43.62 3.05
CA TRP A 478 -14.10 42.57 4.03
C TRP A 478 -13.95 43.04 5.47
N GLY A 479 -14.39 42.24 6.41
CA GLY A 479 -14.24 42.47 7.84
C GLY A 479 -14.27 41.21 8.65
N THR A 480 -13.86 41.30 9.90
CA THR A 480 -13.82 40.22 10.88
C THR A 480 -15.03 40.21 11.81
N ASP A 481 -15.83 41.28 11.81
CA ASP A 481 -17.01 41.38 12.67
C ASP A 481 -18.06 40.33 12.27
N THR A 482 -18.52 39.57 13.25
CA THR A 482 -19.57 38.57 13.11
C THR A 482 -20.98 39.16 13.34
N ASN A 483 -21.07 40.41 13.78
CA ASN A 483 -22.34 41.08 14.01
C ASN A 483 -22.96 41.55 12.69
N ALA A 484 -24.25 41.61 12.68
CA ALA A 484 -25.00 42.18 11.57
C ALA A 484 -24.67 43.69 11.45
N ILE A 485 -24.07 44.08 10.32
CA ILE A 485 -23.61 45.45 10.09
C ILE A 485 -24.68 46.21 9.32
N GLU A 486 -25.12 47.33 9.87
CA GLU A 486 -26.12 48.20 9.24
C GLU A 486 -25.58 48.91 8.00
N ALA A 487 -26.48 49.17 7.07
CA ALA A 487 -26.18 49.95 5.88
C ALA A 487 -25.62 51.35 6.24
N GLY A 488 -24.56 51.74 5.56
CA GLY A 488 -23.87 53.01 5.81
C GLY A 488 -22.70 52.92 6.81
N THR A 489 -22.53 51.80 7.50
CA THR A 489 -21.31 51.52 8.25
C THR A 489 -20.16 51.32 7.29
N ALA A 490 -19.00 51.93 7.56
CA ALA A 490 -17.81 51.75 6.72
C ALA A 490 -17.37 50.28 6.68
N ILE A 491 -16.95 49.80 5.51
CA ILE A 491 -16.32 48.49 5.37
C ILE A 491 -14.96 48.53 6.08
N GLU A 492 -14.71 47.62 7.00
CA GLU A 492 -13.50 47.55 7.83
C GLU A 492 -12.22 47.58 6.99
N ASN A 493 -12.11 46.69 6.03
CA ASN A 493 -10.99 46.62 5.11
C ASN A 493 -11.49 46.85 3.67
N LEU A 494 -11.56 48.12 3.26
CA LEU A 494 -11.96 48.48 1.91
C LEU A 494 -10.90 48.05 0.90
N VAL A 495 -11.27 47.19 -0.06
CA VAL A 495 -10.39 46.70 -1.13
C VAL A 495 -10.47 47.63 -2.34
N LYS A 496 -11.69 47.99 -2.75
CA LYS A 496 -11.93 48.76 -3.96
C LYS A 496 -13.22 49.52 -3.92
N THR A 497 -13.22 50.71 -4.52
CA THR A 497 -14.44 51.37 -4.98
C THR A 497 -14.46 51.36 -6.49
N GLU A 498 -15.49 50.78 -7.06
CA GLU A 498 -15.74 50.68 -8.50
C GLU A 498 -17.00 51.45 -8.84
N THR A 499 -16.99 52.25 -9.90
CA THR A 499 -18.19 52.95 -10.36
C THR A 499 -18.72 52.23 -11.60
N LEU A 500 -19.95 51.73 -11.51
CA LEU A 500 -20.64 51.13 -12.65
C LEU A 500 -21.48 52.24 -13.31
N SER A 501 -21.24 52.47 -14.61
CA SER A 501 -21.99 53.38 -15.43
C SER A 501 -23.43 52.93 -15.58
N LYS A 502 -24.30 53.83 -16.02
CA LYS A 502 -25.68 53.54 -16.27
C LYS A 502 -25.82 52.39 -17.31
N GLY A 503 -26.53 51.34 -16.93
CA GLY A 503 -26.77 50.16 -17.76
C GLY A 503 -25.59 49.23 -17.90
N GLU A 504 -24.53 49.41 -17.15
CA GLU A 504 -23.31 48.56 -17.17
C GLU A 504 -23.49 47.29 -16.36
N SER A 505 -22.98 46.17 -16.90
CA SER A 505 -22.79 44.91 -16.19
C SER A 505 -21.34 44.48 -16.32
N LYS A 506 -20.70 44.11 -15.22
CA LYS A 506 -19.30 43.69 -15.15
C LYS A 506 -19.16 42.42 -14.35
N ASN A 507 -18.32 41.51 -14.83
CA ASN A 507 -17.72 40.48 -13.99
C ASN A 507 -16.44 41.06 -13.38
N LEU A 508 -16.45 41.26 -12.05
CA LEU A 508 -15.38 41.90 -11.32
C LEU A 508 -14.53 40.83 -10.59
N THR A 509 -13.22 41.07 -10.61
CA THR A 509 -12.28 40.20 -9.90
C THR A 509 -11.30 41.01 -9.08
N TYR A 510 -11.20 40.68 -7.79
CA TYR A 510 -10.28 41.32 -6.86
C TYR A 510 -9.48 40.32 -6.06
N THR A 511 -8.24 40.69 -5.72
CA THR A 511 -7.38 39.90 -4.83
C THR A 511 -7.23 40.58 -3.49
N ILE A 512 -7.39 39.81 -2.43
CA ILE A 512 -7.18 40.25 -1.04
C ILE A 512 -5.98 39.51 -0.49
N SER A 513 -4.91 40.24 -0.14
CA SER A 513 -3.60 39.62 0.18
C SER A 513 -3.58 38.93 1.56
N ASN A 514 -4.41 39.34 2.50
CA ASN A 514 -4.37 38.82 3.88
C ASN A 514 -5.79 38.73 4.45
N PHE A 515 -6.64 37.93 3.83
CA PHE A 515 -7.98 37.69 4.30
C PHE A 515 -7.95 36.76 5.51
N ALA A 516 -8.58 37.18 6.62
CA ALA A 516 -8.59 36.39 7.84
C ALA A 516 -9.52 35.19 7.77
N ALA A 517 -9.14 34.08 8.41
CA ALA A 517 -10.04 32.96 8.62
C ALA A 517 -11.30 33.38 9.36
N GLY A 518 -12.48 32.97 8.92
CA GLY A 518 -13.76 33.39 9.45
C GLY A 518 -14.17 34.80 9.04
N GLY A 519 -13.38 35.50 8.23
CA GLY A 519 -13.74 36.81 7.69
C GLY A 519 -14.96 36.76 6.76
N ARG A 520 -15.60 37.92 6.60
CA ARG A 520 -16.78 38.10 5.73
C ARG A 520 -16.47 39.08 4.61
N LEU A 521 -16.92 38.80 3.42
CA LEU A 521 -16.91 39.76 2.32
C LEU A 521 -18.09 40.74 2.43
N ALA A 522 -17.88 41.97 1.99
CA ALA A 522 -18.88 43.03 2.06
C ALA A 522 -18.98 43.79 0.74
N TRP A 523 -20.18 44.06 0.32
CA TRP A 523 -20.54 44.89 -0.84
C TRP A 523 -21.47 46.00 -0.36
N GLN A 524 -21.15 47.23 -0.69
CA GLN A 524 -21.97 48.39 -0.29
C GLN A 524 -22.00 49.43 -1.39
N THR A 525 -23.17 49.98 -1.67
CA THR A 525 -23.28 51.17 -2.52
C THR A 525 -22.74 52.40 -1.78
N ASN A 526 -22.01 53.29 -2.46
CA ASN A 526 -21.46 54.51 -1.87
C ASN A 526 -21.93 55.74 -2.63
N VAL A 527 -22.96 56.41 -2.12
CA VAL A 527 -23.48 57.65 -2.69
C VAL A 527 -22.87 58.85 -1.97
N THR A 528 -22.06 59.61 -2.67
CA THR A 528 -21.35 60.75 -2.10
C THR A 528 -21.98 62.11 -2.42
N SER A 529 -22.73 62.21 -3.52
CA SER A 529 -23.39 63.46 -3.93
C SER A 529 -24.48 63.17 -4.99
N GLY A 530 -25.43 64.08 -5.13
CA GLY A 530 -26.49 64.02 -6.12
C GLY A 530 -27.87 64.02 -5.47
N TYR A 531 -28.88 64.54 -6.18
CA TYR A 531 -30.28 64.53 -5.77
C TYR A 531 -31.02 63.51 -6.61
N TRP A 532 -31.51 62.42 -5.95
CA TRP A 532 -32.27 61.36 -6.65
C TRP A 532 -33.62 61.22 -5.96
N ALA A 533 -34.68 61.39 -6.74
CA ALA A 533 -36.05 61.26 -6.23
C ALA A 533 -36.53 59.80 -6.17
N THR A 534 -35.72 58.85 -6.59
CA THR A 534 -36.07 57.43 -6.66
C THR A 534 -34.90 56.52 -6.35
N TYR A 535 -35.16 55.34 -5.82
CA TYR A 535 -34.15 54.34 -5.59
C TYR A 535 -33.48 53.92 -6.90
N ASN A 536 -32.16 53.74 -6.84
CA ASN A 536 -31.40 53.01 -7.84
C ASN A 536 -30.90 51.71 -7.22
N TYR A 537 -30.63 50.74 -8.04
CA TYR A 537 -30.25 49.44 -7.57
C TYR A 537 -29.01 48.96 -8.31
N LEU A 538 -28.09 48.34 -7.56
CA LEU A 538 -26.93 47.62 -8.08
C LEU A 538 -27.07 46.16 -7.73
N GLY A 539 -27.17 45.30 -8.72
CA GLY A 539 -27.27 43.85 -8.54
C GLY A 539 -25.91 43.24 -8.24
N ILE A 540 -25.86 42.31 -7.30
CA ILE A 540 -24.70 41.44 -7.01
C ILE A 540 -25.13 40.00 -7.13
N ASP A 541 -24.32 39.20 -7.83
CA ASP A 541 -24.59 37.80 -8.10
C ASP A 541 -23.30 37.01 -8.41
N ASN A 542 -23.42 35.68 -8.55
CA ASN A 542 -22.37 34.76 -9.02
C ASN A 542 -21.02 34.92 -8.29
N ILE A 543 -21.07 35.01 -6.97
CA ILE A 543 -19.88 35.20 -6.14
C ILE A 543 -19.11 33.88 -6.08
N LYS A 544 -17.79 33.97 -6.35
CA LYS A 544 -16.85 32.84 -6.26
C LYS A 544 -15.60 33.29 -5.54
N VAL A 545 -15.17 32.50 -4.56
CA VAL A 545 -13.96 32.77 -3.75
C VAL A 545 -13.05 31.56 -3.82
N GLN A 546 -11.78 31.79 -4.13
CA GLN A 546 -10.73 30.78 -4.17
C GLN A 546 -9.43 31.31 -3.57
N ILE A 547 -8.52 30.42 -3.20
CA ILE A 547 -7.15 30.81 -2.84
C ILE A 547 -6.49 31.44 -4.08
N ALA A 548 -5.74 32.51 -3.87
CA ALA A 548 -4.90 33.12 -4.91
C ALA A 548 -3.44 32.70 -4.69
N GLN A 549 -2.81 32.24 -5.74
CA GLN A 549 -1.38 31.94 -5.75
C GLN A 549 -0.53 33.22 -5.72
#